data_b401a89d323b8da2225c4a2ae76cecb3
#
_entry.id   b401a89d323b8da2225c4a2ae76cecb3
#
_cell.length_a   1.000
_cell.length_b   1.000
_cell.length_c   1.000
_cell.angle_alpha   90.00
_cell.angle_beta   90.00
_cell.angle_gamma   90.00
#
_symmetry.space_group_name_H-M   'P 1'
#
loop_
_entity.id
_entity.type
_entity.pdbx_description
1 polymer ?
#
loop_
_entity_poly.entity_id
_entity_poly.type
_entity_poly.pdbx_seq_one_letter_code
_entity_poly.pdbx_strand_id
1 'polypeptide(L)'
;MEKSLTTVMVAAIHLALLSPAAVAEPRMPAPASIGQVTSVSQLSDVRPTDWAYQALASLVEKYGCIAGYPDGTFRGNRALTRFEMAAALNACLDVISDRFATKEDLATLQRLREEFAAELATLRGRVDNLEARTATLEATQFSTTTKLSVDAVMAFQAGGNTRQVVDPISGNTFTGGSYNPTVISKVEINLNTSFRGTDLLTTTLEVGNNGLDTFGATGIGTDGLIAGGAADYSGVGANVELSRLFYSFKPTEDLTIGVGPQFYPSDIVDTNSYANDSFTDFSSNFFINNPLIVPYAVNDPGGAGVSIEWNPGGGFFTLRGVYVAAAAGAPTGIPTGGGLFGDPYQGTVELEFARAFGANERNNFAVRLQYTNSSTLNISQNAGGVNVELTLGKFGLFGRYAYSDMKLYGDGATINGLGPFAVDPGVFGIPAGGQVKTTAQTWMAGLAYRDLLAEGSLLAAAVGQPFINSLASALGTNDATQTNYELFFRYPLSDNISITPVFMAITNANNSATNSPIFQGLIRTTFSF
;
A
#
# COMPACT_ATOMS: atom_id res chain seq x y z
N MET A 1 5.37 -56.01 10.27
CA MET A 1 6.17 -54.91 10.71
C MET A 1 5.26 -53.71 10.97
N GLU A 2 4.32 -53.95 11.84
CA GLU A 2 3.44 -52.93 12.43
C GLU A 2 3.89 -52.80 13.88
N LYS A 3 4.43 -51.65 14.28
CA LYS A 3 4.59 -51.15 15.67
C LYS A 3 5.63 -50.04 15.69
N SER A 4 5.32 -48.85 15.18
CA SER A 4 6.15 -47.69 15.45
C SER A 4 5.45 -46.34 15.15
N LEU A 5 4.12 -46.27 15.06
CA LEU A 5 3.43 -44.99 14.84
C LEU A 5 2.45 -44.57 15.94
N THR A 6 2.42 -45.29 17.06
CA THR A 6 1.43 -45.02 18.13
C THR A 6 2.03 -44.36 19.39
N THR A 7 3.33 -44.05 19.42
CA THR A 7 3.99 -43.57 20.63
C THR A 7 4.28 -42.05 20.63
N VAL A 8 4.01 -41.35 19.54
CA VAL A 8 4.25 -39.89 19.45
C VAL A 8 2.97 -39.06 19.69
N MET A 9 1.80 -39.69 19.70
CA MET A 9 0.52 -38.96 19.83
C MET A 9 -0.08 -38.98 21.24
N VAL A 10 0.56 -39.59 22.25
CA VAL A 10 0.08 -39.68 23.64
C VAL A 10 0.80 -38.73 24.60
N ALA A 11 1.86 -38.03 24.15
CA ALA A 11 2.60 -37.09 25.00
C ALA A 11 2.04 -35.64 25.00
N ALA A 12 0.99 -35.36 24.22
CA ALA A 12 0.44 -34.00 24.08
C ALA A 12 -0.88 -33.75 24.84
N ILE A 13 -1.40 -34.71 25.59
CA ILE A 13 -2.72 -34.58 26.25
C ILE A 13 -2.64 -34.58 27.80
N HIS A 14 -1.46 -34.58 28.43
CA HIS A 14 -1.32 -34.60 29.90
C HIS A 14 -0.85 -33.29 30.54
N LEU A 15 -1.04 -32.11 29.86
CA LEU A 15 -0.68 -30.81 30.48
C LEU A 15 -1.86 -29.85 30.65
N ALA A 16 -3.04 -30.34 30.90
CA ALA A 16 -4.24 -29.52 31.04
C ALA A 16 -5.09 -29.89 32.28
N LEU A 17 -4.49 -30.21 33.41
CA LEU A 17 -5.19 -30.28 34.69
C LEU A 17 -4.28 -29.80 35.82
N LEU A 18 -3.89 -28.54 35.76
CA LEU A 18 -3.46 -27.79 36.97
C LEU A 18 -4.56 -26.81 37.28
N SER A 19 -5.33 -27.11 38.31
CA SER A 19 -6.31 -26.21 38.92
C SER A 19 -5.65 -24.85 39.19
N PRO A 20 -6.32 -23.73 38.94
CA PRO A 20 -5.79 -22.45 39.39
C PRO A 20 -5.77 -22.45 40.91
N ALA A 21 -4.60 -22.35 41.49
CA ALA A 21 -4.46 -21.95 42.90
C ALA A 21 -5.21 -20.62 43.03
N ALA A 22 -6.09 -20.56 44.02
CA ALA A 22 -6.77 -19.34 44.42
C ALA A 22 -5.71 -18.25 44.62
N VAL A 23 -5.67 -17.29 43.70
CA VAL A 23 -4.91 -16.07 43.88
C VAL A 23 -5.61 -15.36 45.04
N ALA A 24 -4.97 -15.32 46.19
CA ALA A 24 -5.40 -14.48 47.30
C ALA A 24 -5.50 -13.06 46.75
N GLU A 25 -6.69 -12.47 46.82
CA GLU A 25 -6.85 -11.04 46.56
C GLU A 25 -5.77 -10.27 47.31
N PRO A 26 -5.06 -9.36 46.71
CA PRO A 26 -4.14 -8.50 47.42
C PRO A 26 -4.97 -7.70 48.41
N ARG A 27 -4.83 -8.02 49.69
CA ARG A 27 -5.36 -7.22 50.77
C ARG A 27 -4.81 -5.82 50.56
N MET A 28 -5.68 -4.89 50.18
CA MET A 28 -5.30 -3.49 50.08
C MET A 28 -4.67 -3.09 51.40
N PRO A 29 -3.49 -2.49 51.42
CA PRO A 29 -2.94 -1.92 52.62
C PRO A 29 -3.97 -0.94 53.18
N ALA A 30 -4.23 -0.99 54.47
CA ALA A 30 -5.06 -0.01 55.14
C ALA A 30 -4.59 1.38 54.70
N PRO A 31 -5.50 2.31 54.36
CA PRO A 31 -5.11 3.63 53.93
C PRO A 31 -4.16 4.21 54.95
N ALA A 32 -2.91 4.49 54.55
CA ALA A 32 -2.00 5.29 55.35
C ALA A 32 -2.77 6.54 55.70
N SER A 33 -2.78 6.92 56.99
CA SER A 33 -3.43 8.12 57.48
C SER A 33 -2.88 9.30 56.70
N ILE A 34 -3.68 9.76 55.73
CA ILE A 34 -3.33 10.87 54.86
C ILE A 34 -3.32 12.07 55.80
N GLY A 35 -2.16 12.75 55.95
CA GLY A 35 -2.11 14.02 56.63
C GLY A 35 -3.13 14.94 55.95
N GLN A 36 -4.16 15.34 56.69
CA GLN A 36 -5.23 16.17 56.16
C GLN A 36 -4.62 17.45 55.57
N VAL A 37 -4.83 17.69 54.26
CA VAL A 37 -4.38 18.92 53.62
C VAL A 37 -5.08 20.09 54.30
N THR A 38 -4.31 21.02 54.85
CA THR A 38 -4.81 22.17 55.61
C THR A 38 -4.81 23.48 54.81
N SER A 39 -4.18 23.49 53.66
CA SER A 39 -4.22 24.60 52.71
C SER A 39 -4.18 24.12 51.28
N VAL A 40 -4.88 24.81 50.36
CA VAL A 40 -4.87 24.58 48.91
C VAL A 40 -3.46 24.68 48.32
N SER A 41 -2.58 25.48 48.95
CA SER A 41 -1.18 25.61 48.49
C SER A 41 -0.36 24.32 48.64
N GLN A 42 -0.85 23.31 49.35
CA GLN A 42 -0.24 21.99 49.48
C GLN A 42 -0.60 21.05 48.31
N LEU A 43 -1.55 21.46 47.45
CA LEU A 43 -1.93 20.73 46.25
C LEU A 43 -1.08 21.21 45.05
N SER A 44 -0.18 20.37 44.59
CA SER A 44 0.88 20.74 43.64
C SER A 44 0.36 21.09 42.22
N ASP A 45 -0.84 20.66 41.88
CA ASP A 45 -1.49 20.84 40.58
C ASP A 45 -2.61 21.88 40.55
N VAL A 46 -2.78 22.67 41.66
CA VAL A 46 -3.77 23.75 41.76
C VAL A 46 -3.06 25.09 41.84
N ARG A 47 -3.36 25.98 40.91
CA ARG A 47 -2.74 27.33 40.81
C ARG A 47 -3.71 28.42 41.26
N PRO A 48 -3.22 29.53 41.80
CA PRO A 48 -4.07 30.68 42.18
C PRO A 48 -4.86 31.30 41.01
N THR A 49 -4.44 31.00 39.76
CA THR A 49 -5.10 31.45 38.52
C THR A 49 -6.21 30.49 38.09
N ASP A 50 -6.36 29.35 38.68
CA ASP A 50 -7.39 28.39 38.34
C ASP A 50 -8.75 28.89 38.84
N TRP A 51 -9.77 28.77 38.02
CA TRP A 51 -11.13 29.30 38.30
C TRP A 51 -11.74 28.69 39.58
N ALA A 52 -11.39 27.48 39.91
CA ALA A 52 -11.87 26.77 41.10
C ALA A 52 -11.04 27.01 42.38
N TYR A 53 -9.93 27.76 42.30
CA TYR A 53 -8.98 27.92 43.40
C TYR A 53 -9.64 28.40 44.68
N GLN A 54 -10.47 29.47 44.63
CA GLN A 54 -11.14 30.05 45.79
C GLN A 54 -12.17 29.07 46.41
N ALA A 55 -12.90 28.32 45.58
CA ALA A 55 -13.85 27.35 46.02
C ALA A 55 -13.13 26.20 46.74
N LEU A 56 -12.03 25.71 46.17
CA LEU A 56 -11.18 24.69 46.80
C LEU A 56 -10.53 25.17 48.10
N ALA A 57 -10.05 26.40 48.16
CA ALA A 57 -9.51 27.03 49.35
C ALA A 57 -10.56 27.02 50.48
N SER A 58 -11.79 27.40 50.20
CA SER A 58 -12.88 27.34 51.16
C SER A 58 -13.18 25.94 51.67
N LEU A 59 -13.21 24.96 50.76
CA LEU A 59 -13.50 23.55 51.10
C LEU A 59 -12.37 22.88 51.91
N VAL A 60 -11.11 23.22 51.64
CA VAL A 60 -9.94 22.71 52.32
C VAL A 60 -9.70 23.45 53.64
N GLU A 61 -9.63 24.80 53.60
CA GLU A 61 -9.15 25.61 54.74
C GLU A 61 -10.26 25.97 55.73
N LYS A 62 -11.49 26.25 55.23
CA LYS A 62 -12.60 26.62 56.10
C LYS A 62 -13.41 25.41 56.59
N TYR A 63 -13.62 24.43 55.72
CA TYR A 63 -14.44 23.24 56.05
C TYR A 63 -13.62 21.98 56.33
N GLY A 64 -12.41 21.86 55.77
CA GLY A 64 -11.55 20.71 56.00
C GLY A 64 -12.10 19.39 55.39
N CYS A 65 -12.98 19.50 54.40
CA CYS A 65 -13.72 18.35 53.90
C CYS A 65 -13.13 17.74 52.62
N ILE A 66 -12.11 18.38 52.03
CA ILE A 66 -11.39 17.87 50.86
C ILE A 66 -9.90 17.69 51.25
N ALA A 67 -9.34 16.51 51.00
CA ALA A 67 -7.99 16.15 51.40
C ALA A 67 -6.99 15.99 50.23
N GLY A 68 -7.44 16.03 48.98
CA GLY A 68 -6.61 15.69 47.80
C GLY A 68 -6.27 14.21 47.71
N TYR A 69 -5.43 13.84 46.75
CA TYR A 69 -4.91 12.48 46.63
C TYR A 69 -3.65 12.28 47.48
N PRO A 70 -3.26 11.03 47.77
CA PRO A 70 -2.09 10.74 48.59
C PRO A 70 -0.76 11.28 48.05
N ASP A 71 -0.71 11.60 46.76
CA ASP A 71 0.45 12.17 46.08
C ASP A 71 0.50 13.72 46.13
N GLY A 72 -0.39 14.35 46.91
CA GLY A 72 -0.43 15.81 47.03
C GLY A 72 -1.01 16.53 45.83
N THR A 73 -1.80 15.86 45.00
CA THR A 73 -2.49 16.45 43.81
C THR A 73 -3.99 16.51 44.01
N PHE A 74 -4.67 17.38 43.29
CA PHE A 74 -6.13 17.44 43.20
C PHE A 74 -6.67 16.78 41.93
N ARG A 75 -5.86 16.73 40.85
CA ARG A 75 -6.17 16.14 39.53
C ARG A 75 -7.40 16.75 38.86
N GLY A 76 -7.54 18.07 38.96
CA GLY A 76 -8.68 18.80 38.42
C GLY A 76 -8.88 18.74 36.88
N ASN A 77 -7.88 18.21 36.16
CA ASN A 77 -7.91 18.00 34.71
C ASN A 77 -8.37 16.60 34.30
N ARG A 78 -8.75 15.72 35.24
CA ARG A 78 -9.24 14.36 35.01
C ARG A 78 -10.70 14.22 35.43
N ALA A 79 -11.49 13.44 34.70
CA ALA A 79 -12.84 13.07 35.13
C ALA A 79 -12.78 12.23 36.40
N LEU A 80 -13.52 12.65 37.42
CA LEU A 80 -13.70 11.91 38.67
C LEU A 80 -14.61 10.71 38.44
N THR A 81 -14.30 9.59 39.04
CA THR A 81 -15.23 8.46 39.09
C THR A 81 -16.45 8.81 39.96
N ARG A 82 -17.59 8.16 39.70
CA ARG A 82 -18.81 8.32 40.53
C ARG A 82 -18.57 8.03 42.01
N PHE A 83 -17.66 7.08 42.29
CA PHE A 83 -17.30 6.70 43.66
C PHE A 83 -16.43 7.74 44.38
N GLU A 84 -15.46 8.33 43.66
CA GLU A 84 -14.64 9.42 44.19
C GLU A 84 -15.49 10.66 44.50
N MET A 85 -16.43 10.98 43.63
CA MET A 85 -17.36 12.10 43.81
C MET A 85 -18.29 11.86 45.02
N ALA A 86 -18.85 10.65 45.14
CA ALA A 86 -19.71 10.29 46.26
C ALA A 86 -18.95 10.33 47.61
N ALA A 87 -17.70 9.85 47.62
CA ALA A 87 -16.86 9.87 48.82
C ALA A 87 -16.51 11.31 49.22
N ALA A 88 -16.12 12.17 48.29
CA ALA A 88 -15.81 13.58 48.55
C ALA A 88 -17.05 14.34 49.04
N LEU A 89 -18.21 14.09 48.43
CA LEU A 89 -19.47 14.73 48.81
C LEU A 89 -19.92 14.28 50.22
N ASN A 90 -19.80 12.99 50.54
CA ASN A 90 -20.14 12.46 51.87
C ASN A 90 -19.23 13.08 52.93
N ALA A 91 -17.90 13.13 52.71
CA ALA A 91 -16.95 13.73 53.63
C ALA A 91 -17.26 15.23 53.88
N CYS A 92 -17.68 15.98 52.86
CA CYS A 92 -18.07 17.36 53.03
C CYS A 92 -19.41 17.50 53.79
N LEU A 93 -20.39 16.62 53.55
CA LEU A 93 -21.67 16.64 54.22
C LEU A 93 -21.53 16.30 55.72
N ASP A 94 -20.64 15.37 56.10
CA ASP A 94 -20.37 15.00 57.47
C ASP A 94 -19.75 16.16 58.27
N VAL A 95 -18.82 16.92 57.68
CA VAL A 95 -18.21 18.10 58.31
C VAL A 95 -19.16 19.30 58.36
N ILE A 96 -20.01 19.47 57.36
CA ILE A 96 -21.01 20.56 57.27
C ILE A 96 -22.16 20.34 58.28
N SER A 97 -22.56 19.06 58.49
CA SER A 97 -23.59 18.74 59.48
C SER A 97 -23.20 19.10 60.92
N ASP A 98 -21.91 19.10 61.22
CA ASP A 98 -21.39 19.47 62.55
C ASP A 98 -21.14 21.00 62.73
N ARG A 99 -21.17 21.76 61.61
CA ARG A 99 -21.01 23.23 61.64
C ARG A 99 -22.19 23.84 60.89
N PHE A 100 -23.05 24.53 61.62
CA PHE A 100 -24.17 25.25 61.04
C PHE A 100 -23.71 26.08 59.84
N ALA A 101 -24.15 25.68 58.66
CA ALA A 101 -23.85 26.40 57.43
C ALA A 101 -24.43 27.81 57.47
N THR A 102 -23.61 28.80 57.16
CA THR A 102 -24.09 30.17 57.00
C THR A 102 -24.92 30.31 55.70
N LYS A 103 -25.77 31.33 55.59
CA LYS A 103 -26.55 31.58 54.38
C LYS A 103 -25.67 31.78 53.13
N GLU A 104 -24.45 32.28 53.30
CA GLU A 104 -23.45 32.50 52.26
C GLU A 104 -22.82 31.16 51.79
N ASP A 105 -22.62 30.22 52.71
CA ASP A 105 -22.10 28.90 52.39
C ASP A 105 -23.12 28.08 51.56
N LEU A 106 -24.40 28.23 51.87
CA LEU A 106 -25.49 27.58 51.13
C LEU A 106 -25.59 28.17 49.70
N ALA A 107 -25.43 29.46 49.55
CA ALA A 107 -25.44 30.11 48.21
C ALA A 107 -24.23 29.68 47.36
N THR A 108 -23.05 29.53 48.01
CA THR A 108 -21.84 29.04 47.33
C THR A 108 -21.99 27.60 46.89
N LEU A 109 -22.54 26.71 47.72
CA LEU A 109 -22.83 25.31 47.40
C LEU A 109 -23.91 25.20 46.29
N GLN A 110 -24.93 26.04 46.33
CA GLN A 110 -25.95 26.05 45.26
C GLN A 110 -25.34 26.44 43.92
N ARG A 111 -24.51 27.47 43.88
CA ARG A 111 -23.81 27.88 42.65
C ARG A 111 -22.86 26.82 42.16
N LEU A 112 -22.06 26.19 43.06
CA LEU A 112 -21.17 25.11 42.68
C LEU A 112 -21.95 23.91 42.13
N ARG A 113 -23.08 23.57 42.75
CA ARG A 113 -23.97 22.50 42.28
C ARG A 113 -24.54 22.79 40.89
N GLU A 114 -24.90 24.05 40.59
CA GLU A 114 -25.43 24.44 39.27
C GLU A 114 -24.33 24.42 38.22
N GLU A 115 -23.12 24.90 38.52
CA GLU A 115 -21.96 24.83 37.63
C GLU A 115 -21.56 23.36 37.32
N PHE A 116 -21.46 22.52 38.33
CA PHE A 116 -21.16 21.10 38.14
C PHE A 116 -22.31 20.35 37.43
N ALA A 117 -23.56 20.70 37.67
CA ALA A 117 -24.69 20.07 36.97
C ALA A 117 -24.66 20.37 35.46
N ALA A 118 -24.26 21.59 35.08
CA ALA A 118 -24.11 21.97 33.67
C ALA A 118 -22.94 21.24 33.00
N GLU A 119 -21.79 21.14 33.69
CA GLU A 119 -20.64 20.40 33.18
C GLU A 119 -20.91 18.88 33.08
N LEU A 120 -21.56 18.31 34.08
CA LEU A 120 -21.95 16.89 34.07
C LEU A 120 -22.95 16.60 32.95
N ALA A 121 -23.92 17.50 32.68
CA ALA A 121 -24.84 17.34 31.57
C ALA A 121 -24.11 17.39 30.22
N THR A 122 -23.12 18.30 30.07
CA THR A 122 -22.27 18.39 28.87
C THR A 122 -21.40 17.16 28.70
N LEU A 123 -20.74 16.69 29.76
CA LEU A 123 -19.93 15.49 29.76
C LEU A 123 -20.77 14.25 29.43
N ARG A 124 -21.95 14.13 30.00
CA ARG A 124 -22.87 13.03 29.71
C ARG A 124 -23.27 13.00 28.25
N GLY A 125 -23.62 14.17 27.67
CA GLY A 125 -23.94 14.26 26.24
C GLY A 125 -22.75 13.90 25.33
N ARG A 126 -21.53 14.21 25.76
CA ARG A 126 -20.30 13.79 25.04
C ARG A 126 -20.03 12.30 25.16
N VAL A 127 -20.26 11.70 26.32
CA VAL A 127 -20.12 10.25 26.55
C VAL A 127 -21.17 9.51 25.75
N ASP A 128 -22.45 9.89 25.82
CA ASP A 128 -23.54 9.27 25.08
C ASP A 128 -23.28 9.34 23.55
N ASN A 129 -22.74 10.46 23.06
CA ASN A 129 -22.37 10.62 21.65
C ASN A 129 -21.17 9.72 21.27
N LEU A 130 -20.16 9.59 22.15
CA LEU A 130 -19.03 8.70 21.94
C LEU A 130 -19.46 7.23 21.97
N GLU A 131 -20.34 6.84 22.91
CA GLU A 131 -20.89 5.49 22.97
C GLU A 131 -21.69 5.15 21.71
N ALA A 132 -22.55 6.09 21.25
CA ALA A 132 -23.31 5.92 20.00
C ALA A 132 -22.39 5.79 18.78
N ARG A 133 -21.34 6.60 18.69
CA ARG A 133 -20.34 6.50 17.61
C ARG A 133 -19.55 5.21 17.68
N THR A 134 -19.16 4.77 18.88
CA THR A 134 -18.44 3.50 19.09
C THR A 134 -19.33 2.32 18.70
N ALA A 135 -20.60 2.30 19.13
CA ALA A 135 -21.55 1.27 18.76
C ALA A 135 -21.79 1.22 17.23
N THR A 136 -21.85 2.38 16.58
CA THR A 136 -21.96 2.45 15.12
C THR A 136 -20.69 1.92 14.44
N LEU A 137 -19.50 2.30 14.93
CA LEU A 137 -18.25 1.78 14.42
C LEU A 137 -18.13 0.27 14.59
N GLU A 138 -18.46 -0.26 15.77
CA GLU A 138 -18.46 -1.71 16.04
C GLU A 138 -19.46 -2.46 15.15
N ALA A 139 -20.65 -1.90 14.92
CA ALA A 139 -21.67 -2.51 14.07
C ALA A 139 -21.34 -2.50 12.58
N THR A 140 -20.51 -1.54 12.13
CA THR A 140 -20.11 -1.40 10.72
C THR A 140 -18.70 -1.89 10.45
N GLN A 141 -17.92 -2.21 11.47
CA GLN A 141 -16.55 -2.68 11.33
C GLN A 141 -16.52 -4.14 10.88
N PHE A 142 -15.90 -4.39 9.72
CA PHE A 142 -15.71 -5.75 9.18
C PHE A 142 -14.90 -6.64 10.15
N SER A 143 -13.87 -6.09 10.78
CA SER A 143 -13.02 -6.77 11.76
C SER A 143 -12.21 -5.75 12.57
N THR A 144 -11.84 -6.06 13.81
CA THR A 144 -10.95 -5.24 14.64
C THR A 144 -9.49 -5.32 14.18
N THR A 145 -9.12 -6.39 13.48
CA THR A 145 -7.75 -6.66 13.02
C THR A 145 -7.58 -6.51 11.51
N THR A 146 -8.67 -6.58 10.75
CA THR A 146 -8.62 -6.54 9.28
C THR A 146 -9.34 -5.29 8.76
N LYS A 147 -8.65 -4.50 7.96
CA LYS A 147 -9.24 -3.39 7.19
C LYS A 147 -9.59 -3.88 5.80
N LEU A 148 -10.82 -3.66 5.38
CA LEU A 148 -11.28 -3.86 4.02
C LEU A 148 -11.17 -2.54 3.27
N SER A 149 -10.60 -2.56 2.07
CA SER A 149 -10.70 -1.49 1.09
C SER A 149 -10.92 -2.06 -0.30
N VAL A 150 -11.56 -1.30 -1.16
CA VAL A 150 -11.85 -1.70 -2.53
C VAL A 150 -11.44 -0.59 -3.46
N ASP A 151 -10.67 -0.95 -4.48
CA ASP A 151 -10.34 -0.10 -5.62
C ASP A 151 -10.97 -0.68 -6.87
N ALA A 152 -11.79 0.11 -7.55
CA ALA A 152 -12.47 -0.31 -8.75
C ALA A 152 -12.27 0.71 -9.87
N VAL A 153 -11.89 0.22 -11.06
CA VAL A 153 -11.83 1.03 -12.26
C VAL A 153 -12.86 0.56 -13.29
N MET A 154 -13.53 1.52 -13.89
CA MET A 154 -14.30 1.36 -15.11
C MET A 154 -13.76 2.32 -16.14
N ALA A 155 -13.25 1.80 -17.25
CA ALA A 155 -12.70 2.60 -18.32
C ALA A 155 -13.50 2.37 -19.62
N PHE A 156 -14.11 3.43 -20.10
CA PHE A 156 -14.69 3.49 -21.43
C PHE A 156 -13.60 3.92 -22.40
N GLN A 157 -13.33 3.12 -23.41
CA GLN A 157 -12.24 3.39 -24.33
C GLN A 157 -12.67 3.27 -25.79
N ALA A 158 -11.97 4.01 -26.66
CA ALA A 158 -12.05 3.92 -28.11
C ALA A 158 -10.71 4.28 -28.72
N GLY A 159 -10.38 3.65 -29.82
CA GLY A 159 -9.12 3.89 -30.49
C GLY A 159 -9.06 3.27 -31.89
N GLY A 160 -7.88 3.27 -32.46
CA GLY A 160 -7.65 2.67 -33.77
C GLY A 160 -6.26 2.97 -34.30
N ASN A 161 -6.00 2.43 -35.47
CA ASN A 161 -4.79 2.62 -36.28
C ASN A 161 -5.15 3.04 -37.70
N THR A 162 -4.31 3.85 -38.31
CA THR A 162 -4.61 4.41 -39.63
C THR A 162 -4.32 3.45 -40.78
N ARG A 163 -3.45 2.49 -40.59
CA ARG A 163 -3.01 1.49 -41.57
C ARG A 163 -2.83 0.14 -40.86
N GLN A 164 -2.39 -0.84 -41.64
CA GLN A 164 -1.99 -2.15 -41.13
C GLN A 164 -0.90 -2.06 -40.07
N VAL A 165 -1.05 -2.87 -39.05
CA VAL A 165 -0.03 -3.15 -38.02
C VAL A 165 0.31 -4.63 -38.11
N VAL A 166 1.57 -4.95 -38.22
CA VAL A 166 2.07 -6.33 -38.28
C VAL A 166 2.79 -6.62 -36.96
N ASP A 167 2.41 -7.71 -36.34
CA ASP A 167 3.21 -8.28 -35.28
C ASP A 167 4.34 -9.10 -35.92
N PRO A 168 5.61 -8.68 -35.77
CA PRO A 168 6.73 -9.36 -36.40
C PRO A 168 7.01 -10.73 -35.80
N ILE A 169 6.48 -11.05 -34.61
CA ILE A 169 6.69 -12.31 -33.91
C ILE A 169 5.71 -13.37 -34.42
N SER A 170 4.42 -13.08 -34.37
CA SER A 170 3.38 -14.02 -34.81
C SER A 170 3.12 -13.93 -36.33
N GLY A 171 3.57 -12.88 -37.00
CA GLY A 171 3.21 -12.56 -38.37
C GLY A 171 1.75 -12.13 -38.54
N ASN A 172 1.01 -12.00 -37.46
CA ASN A 172 -0.38 -11.55 -37.50
C ASN A 172 -0.48 -10.12 -37.99
N THR A 173 -1.49 -9.89 -38.80
CA THR A 173 -1.73 -8.59 -39.42
C THR A 173 -3.06 -8.03 -38.95
N PHE A 174 -3.01 -6.86 -38.35
CA PHE A 174 -4.19 -6.12 -37.93
C PHE A 174 -4.43 -5.02 -38.99
N THR A 175 -5.57 -5.08 -39.67
CA THR A 175 -5.93 -4.08 -40.67
C THR A 175 -6.25 -2.74 -40.03
N GLY A 176 -5.90 -1.64 -40.71
CA GLY A 176 -6.21 -0.29 -40.20
C GLY A 176 -7.71 -0.06 -40.04
N GLY A 177 -8.09 0.73 -39.07
CA GLY A 177 -9.48 1.10 -38.81
C GLY A 177 -9.70 1.59 -37.39
N SER A 178 -10.93 1.98 -37.10
CA SER A 178 -11.40 2.27 -35.74
C SER A 178 -11.91 1.00 -35.10
N TYR A 179 -11.50 0.75 -33.88
CA TYR A 179 -12.07 -0.31 -33.06
C TYR A 179 -13.37 0.17 -32.43
N ASN A 180 -14.32 -0.75 -32.24
CA ASN A 180 -15.54 -0.42 -31.52
C ASN A 180 -15.21 0.05 -30.09
N PRO A 181 -15.90 1.08 -29.59
CA PRO A 181 -15.76 1.46 -28.20
C PRO A 181 -16.07 0.29 -27.28
N THR A 182 -15.22 0.09 -26.27
CA THR A 182 -15.37 -0.97 -25.27
C THR A 182 -15.33 -0.42 -23.85
N VAL A 183 -15.83 -1.21 -22.91
CA VAL A 183 -15.70 -0.95 -21.48
C VAL A 183 -14.82 -2.05 -20.89
N ILE A 184 -13.77 -1.64 -20.22
CA ILE A 184 -12.88 -2.53 -19.47
C ILE A 184 -12.96 -2.18 -18.00
N SER A 185 -12.82 -3.18 -17.14
CA SER A 185 -12.91 -2.99 -15.69
C SER A 185 -11.98 -3.92 -14.94
N LYS A 186 -11.51 -3.40 -13.80
CA LYS A 186 -10.72 -4.14 -12.81
C LYS A 186 -11.18 -3.72 -11.42
N VAL A 187 -11.31 -4.68 -10.52
CA VAL A 187 -11.64 -4.45 -9.12
C VAL A 187 -10.62 -5.19 -8.27
N GLU A 188 -10.03 -4.50 -7.34
CA GLU A 188 -9.17 -5.05 -6.30
C GLU A 188 -9.85 -4.92 -4.94
N ILE A 189 -10.00 -6.04 -4.22
CA ILE A 189 -10.53 -6.11 -2.87
C ILE A 189 -9.38 -6.40 -1.93
N ASN A 190 -9.00 -5.43 -1.12
CA ASN A 190 -7.85 -5.50 -0.24
C ASN A 190 -8.30 -5.80 1.20
N LEU A 191 -7.77 -6.87 1.77
CA LEU A 191 -7.93 -7.28 3.16
C LEU A 191 -6.58 -7.14 3.85
N ASN A 192 -6.40 -6.03 4.56
CA ASN A 192 -5.17 -5.71 5.27
C ASN A 192 -5.31 -6.04 6.75
N THR A 193 -4.68 -7.13 7.19
CA THR A 193 -4.79 -7.67 8.55
C THR A 193 -3.49 -7.44 9.31
N SER A 194 -3.57 -6.80 10.49
CA SER A 194 -2.46 -6.68 11.42
C SER A 194 -2.79 -7.42 12.72
N PHE A 195 -1.87 -8.26 13.18
CA PHE A 195 -2.05 -9.06 14.41
C PHE A 195 -1.38 -8.41 15.62
N ARG A 196 -0.35 -7.59 15.39
CA ARG A 196 0.50 -7.00 16.44
C ARG A 196 0.57 -5.47 16.34
N GLY A 197 -0.03 -4.86 15.32
CA GLY A 197 0.07 -3.42 15.04
C GLY A 197 1.37 -2.99 14.35
N THR A 198 2.35 -3.88 14.22
CA THR A 198 3.64 -3.66 13.54
C THR A 198 3.88 -4.63 12.38
N ASP A 199 2.91 -5.44 12.07
CA ASP A 199 2.90 -6.44 11.02
C ASP A 199 1.72 -6.22 10.08
N LEU A 200 1.77 -6.81 8.88
CA LEU A 200 0.72 -6.72 7.89
C LEU A 200 0.64 -8.01 7.08
N LEU A 201 -0.50 -8.66 7.12
CA LEU A 201 -0.90 -9.66 6.14
C LEU A 201 -1.75 -8.96 5.08
N THR A 202 -1.21 -8.82 3.89
CA THR A 202 -1.92 -8.31 2.72
C THR A 202 -2.56 -9.46 1.97
N THR A 203 -3.88 -9.38 1.78
CA THR A 203 -4.62 -10.30 0.92
C THR A 203 -5.41 -9.47 -0.07
N THR A 204 -5.16 -9.64 -1.37
CA THR A 204 -5.87 -8.93 -2.43
C THR A 204 -6.54 -9.93 -3.36
N LEU A 205 -7.82 -9.73 -3.59
CA LEU A 205 -8.60 -10.42 -4.60
C LEU A 205 -8.81 -9.49 -5.78
N GLU A 206 -8.61 -10.00 -6.99
CA GLU A 206 -8.74 -9.23 -8.23
C GLU A 206 -9.76 -9.87 -9.16
N VAL A 207 -10.53 -9.04 -9.86
CA VAL A 207 -11.46 -9.47 -10.90
C VAL A 207 -11.67 -8.36 -11.93
N GLY A 208 -11.75 -8.74 -13.19
CA GLY A 208 -12.06 -7.84 -14.30
C GLY A 208 -13.26 -8.31 -15.10
N ASN A 209 -13.33 -7.90 -16.36
CA ASN A 209 -14.40 -8.30 -17.28
C ASN A 209 -13.89 -8.93 -18.58
N ASN A 210 -12.63 -9.39 -18.66
CA ASN A 210 -11.93 -9.85 -19.85
C ASN A 210 -11.94 -8.82 -21.01
N GLY A 211 -12.19 -7.55 -20.70
CA GLY A 211 -12.23 -6.49 -21.69
C GLY A 211 -10.82 -6.17 -22.19
N LEU A 212 -10.67 -5.99 -23.50
CA LEU A 212 -9.41 -5.56 -24.12
C LEU A 212 -9.49 -4.09 -24.50
N ASP A 213 -8.40 -3.38 -24.30
CA ASP A 213 -8.21 -2.05 -24.89
C ASP A 213 -7.72 -2.14 -26.34
N THR A 214 -7.57 -1.00 -27.01
CA THR A 214 -7.12 -0.96 -28.41
C THR A 214 -5.76 -1.61 -28.61
N PHE A 215 -4.83 -1.42 -27.68
CA PHE A 215 -3.48 -1.99 -27.76
C PHE A 215 -3.50 -3.51 -27.49
N GLY A 216 -4.26 -3.96 -26.50
CA GLY A 216 -4.47 -5.38 -26.23
C GLY A 216 -5.15 -6.11 -27.39
N ALA A 217 -6.16 -5.47 -28.01
CA ALA A 217 -6.85 -6.03 -29.17
C ALA A 217 -5.96 -6.12 -30.43
N THR A 218 -4.93 -5.30 -30.55
CA THR A 218 -3.94 -5.35 -31.64
C THR A 218 -2.77 -6.31 -31.38
N GLY A 219 -2.77 -7.01 -30.24
CA GLY A 219 -1.67 -7.88 -29.84
C GLY A 219 -0.39 -7.15 -29.42
N ILE A 220 -0.37 -5.82 -29.44
CA ILE A 220 0.81 -4.99 -29.13
C ILE A 220 0.98 -4.83 -27.61
N GLY A 221 -0.02 -5.16 -26.85
CA GLY A 221 -0.02 -5.02 -25.41
C GLY A 221 0.32 -6.28 -24.63
N THR A 222 0.40 -7.43 -25.28
CA THR A 222 0.40 -8.73 -24.62
C THR A 222 1.73 -9.47 -24.67
N ASP A 223 2.67 -9.07 -25.52
CA ASP A 223 3.94 -9.78 -25.66
C ASP A 223 4.99 -9.20 -24.71
N GLY A 224 5.29 -9.91 -23.65
CA GLY A 224 6.02 -9.53 -22.45
C GLY A 224 7.39 -8.85 -22.58
N LEU A 225 7.96 -8.73 -23.76
CA LEU A 225 9.20 -8.00 -24.02
C LEU A 225 8.99 -6.66 -24.77
N ILE A 226 7.98 -6.58 -25.61
CA ILE A 226 7.74 -5.43 -26.49
C ILE A 226 6.48 -4.69 -26.06
N ALA A 227 5.69 -5.32 -25.26
CA ALA A 227 4.42 -4.86 -24.70
C ALA A 227 4.56 -3.58 -23.87
N GLY A 228 3.68 -3.29 -23.06
CA GLY A 228 3.68 -2.13 -22.19
C GLY A 228 2.88 -0.98 -22.76
N GLY A 229 2.17 -1.19 -23.87
CA GLY A 229 1.23 -0.20 -24.38
C GLY A 229 -0.18 -0.35 -23.82
N ALA A 230 -0.57 -1.58 -23.49
CA ALA A 230 -1.90 -1.84 -22.96
C ALA A 230 -2.12 -1.23 -21.58
N ALA A 231 -3.36 -0.86 -21.32
CA ALA A 231 -3.76 -0.46 -19.98
C ALA A 231 -3.67 -1.66 -19.01
N ASP A 232 -3.23 -1.42 -17.80
CA ASP A 232 -3.01 -2.43 -16.75
C ASP A 232 -4.27 -3.26 -16.42
N TYR A 233 -5.44 -2.71 -16.65
CA TYR A 233 -6.73 -3.38 -16.50
C TYR A 233 -7.26 -4.04 -17.77
N SER A 234 -6.49 -4.02 -18.86
CA SER A 234 -6.84 -4.70 -20.11
C SER A 234 -6.57 -6.20 -20.00
N GLY A 235 -7.59 -7.02 -20.29
CA GLY A 235 -7.47 -8.48 -20.25
C GLY A 235 -7.61 -9.11 -18.86
N VAL A 236 -7.83 -8.33 -17.83
CA VAL A 236 -8.05 -8.86 -16.47
C VAL A 236 -9.24 -9.81 -16.44
N GLY A 237 -9.03 -11.01 -15.91
CA GLY A 237 -9.97 -12.12 -15.92
C GLY A 237 -11.30 -11.82 -15.23
N ALA A 238 -12.40 -12.45 -15.70
CA ALA A 238 -13.72 -12.33 -15.06
C ALA A 238 -13.90 -13.27 -13.85
N ASN A 239 -12.92 -14.09 -13.55
CA ASN A 239 -12.89 -14.90 -12.33
C ASN A 239 -12.21 -14.13 -11.21
N VAL A 240 -12.67 -14.32 -9.98
CA VAL A 240 -11.97 -13.78 -8.81
C VAL A 240 -10.69 -14.57 -8.60
N GLU A 241 -9.56 -13.89 -8.62
CA GLU A 241 -8.24 -14.49 -8.43
C GLU A 241 -7.54 -13.91 -7.21
N LEU A 242 -6.65 -14.68 -6.60
CA LEU A 242 -5.82 -14.23 -5.50
C LEU A 242 -4.62 -13.48 -6.09
N SER A 243 -4.67 -12.17 -6.07
CA SER A 243 -3.64 -11.30 -6.61
C SER A 243 -2.48 -11.10 -5.63
N ARG A 244 -2.76 -10.95 -4.33
CA ARG A 244 -1.73 -10.86 -3.29
C ARG A 244 -2.07 -11.68 -2.07
N LEU A 245 -1.07 -12.35 -1.54
CA LEU A 245 -1.07 -12.98 -0.23
C LEU A 245 0.36 -12.98 0.31
N PHE A 246 0.71 -11.97 1.09
CA PHE A 246 2.02 -11.92 1.72
C PHE A 246 1.97 -11.29 3.10
N TYR A 247 2.88 -11.72 3.95
CA TYR A 247 3.00 -11.26 5.32
C TYR A 247 4.30 -10.49 5.50
N SER A 248 4.20 -9.24 5.94
CA SER A 248 5.32 -8.40 6.29
C SER A 248 5.36 -8.11 7.78
N PHE A 249 6.55 -8.12 8.38
CA PHE A 249 6.75 -7.85 9.79
C PHE A 249 8.07 -7.12 10.02
N LYS A 250 8.16 -6.43 11.15
CA LYS A 250 9.33 -5.65 11.56
C LYS A 250 10.07 -6.35 12.70
N PRO A 251 11.18 -7.05 12.44
CA PRO A 251 12.04 -7.59 13.49
C PRO A 251 12.70 -6.49 14.34
N THR A 252 12.97 -5.35 13.71
CA THR A 252 13.45 -4.11 14.34
C THR A 252 12.68 -2.93 13.75
N GLU A 253 12.80 -1.73 14.34
CA GLU A 253 12.14 -0.53 13.84
C GLU A 253 12.57 -0.16 12.41
N ASP A 254 13.82 -0.46 12.06
CA ASP A 254 14.43 -0.10 10.78
C ASP A 254 14.32 -1.17 9.70
N LEU A 255 13.93 -2.40 10.06
CA LEU A 255 13.95 -3.56 9.16
C LEU A 255 12.55 -4.14 9.00
N THR A 256 12.10 -4.23 7.75
CA THR A 256 10.88 -4.94 7.37
C THR A 256 11.24 -6.18 6.54
N ILE A 257 10.64 -7.32 6.85
CA ILE A 257 10.78 -8.56 6.09
C ILE A 257 9.40 -8.95 5.60
N GLY A 258 9.28 -9.28 4.32
CA GLY A 258 8.07 -9.81 3.71
C GLY A 258 8.28 -11.23 3.19
N VAL A 259 7.25 -12.06 3.28
CA VAL A 259 7.23 -13.42 2.74
C VAL A 259 5.81 -13.79 2.34
N GLY A 260 5.65 -14.44 1.20
CA GLY A 260 4.32 -14.85 0.76
C GLY A 260 4.34 -15.77 -0.45
N PRO A 261 3.23 -16.50 -0.65
CA PRO A 261 3.06 -17.33 -1.84
C PRO A 261 2.68 -16.56 -3.09
N GLN A 262 2.20 -15.29 -2.95
CA GLN A 262 1.72 -14.49 -4.05
C GLN A 262 1.89 -12.99 -3.76
N PHE A 263 2.78 -12.32 -4.48
CA PHE A 263 2.94 -10.87 -4.52
C PHE A 263 3.79 -10.47 -5.74
N TYR A 264 3.87 -9.18 -6.01
CA TYR A 264 4.56 -8.64 -7.18
C TYR A 264 5.89 -8.00 -6.79
N PRO A 265 6.94 -8.15 -7.61
CA PRO A 265 8.18 -7.38 -7.39
C PRO A 265 7.97 -5.87 -7.29
N SER A 266 7.05 -5.32 -8.10
CA SER A 266 6.69 -3.89 -8.10
C SER A 266 6.01 -3.41 -6.80
N ASP A 267 5.53 -4.30 -5.95
CA ASP A 267 5.04 -3.95 -4.61
C ASP A 267 6.20 -3.46 -3.70
N ILE A 268 7.45 -3.81 -4.04
CA ILE A 268 8.63 -3.57 -3.18
C ILE A 268 9.62 -2.59 -3.83
N VAL A 269 9.87 -2.72 -5.14
CA VAL A 269 10.89 -1.95 -5.88
C VAL A 269 10.26 -1.20 -7.06
N ASP A 270 11.02 -0.28 -7.64
CA ASP A 270 10.64 0.55 -8.80
C ASP A 270 9.46 1.51 -8.55
N THR A 271 9.14 1.80 -7.29
CA THR A 271 8.07 2.73 -6.92
C THR A 271 8.38 4.16 -7.39
N ASN A 272 7.34 4.93 -7.76
CA ASN A 272 7.45 6.34 -8.16
C ASN A 272 6.15 7.08 -7.82
N SER A 273 6.25 8.27 -7.25
CA SER A 273 5.08 9.04 -6.79
C SER A 273 4.15 9.56 -7.88
N TYR A 274 4.54 9.44 -9.14
CA TYR A 274 3.79 9.94 -10.31
C TYR A 274 3.44 8.85 -11.32
N ALA A 275 4.04 7.67 -11.17
CA ALA A 275 3.98 6.62 -12.17
C ALA A 275 4.17 5.25 -11.52
N ASN A 276 3.18 4.79 -10.78
CA ASN A 276 3.25 3.53 -10.03
C ASN A 276 1.91 2.78 -9.97
N ASP A 277 0.79 3.47 -9.99
CA ASP A 277 -0.54 2.90 -9.75
C ASP A 277 -1.50 3.21 -10.90
N SER A 278 -1.98 2.17 -11.56
CA SER A 278 -2.90 2.31 -12.71
C SER A 278 -4.28 2.86 -12.34
N PHE A 279 -4.69 2.81 -11.08
CA PHE A 279 -5.94 3.39 -10.60
C PHE A 279 -5.87 4.91 -10.52
N THR A 280 -4.70 5.46 -10.21
CA THR A 280 -4.54 6.89 -9.92
C THR A 280 -3.58 7.62 -10.84
N ASP A 281 -2.60 6.92 -11.44
CA ASP A 281 -1.53 7.49 -12.25
C ASP A 281 -1.71 7.14 -13.74
N PHE A 282 -0.65 6.74 -14.42
CA PHE A 282 -0.69 6.27 -15.80
C PHE A 282 -1.46 4.96 -15.92
N SER A 283 -2.12 4.79 -17.05
CA SER A 283 -2.92 3.60 -17.32
C SER A 283 -2.11 2.46 -17.90
N SER A 284 -1.04 2.76 -18.64
CA SER A 284 -0.25 1.72 -19.31
C SER A 284 0.79 1.08 -18.40
N ASN A 285 0.95 -0.22 -18.51
CA ASN A 285 1.95 -1.01 -17.79
C ASN A 285 3.36 -0.46 -17.93
N PHE A 286 3.72 0.06 -19.10
CA PHE A 286 5.05 0.62 -19.36
C PHE A 286 5.37 1.85 -18.51
N PHE A 287 4.41 2.75 -18.30
CA PHE A 287 4.66 3.97 -17.53
C PHE A 287 4.61 3.74 -16.03
N ILE A 288 3.96 2.69 -15.56
CA ILE A 288 3.92 2.37 -14.11
C ILE A 288 5.07 1.48 -13.67
N ASN A 289 5.72 0.73 -14.57
CA ASN A 289 6.81 -0.19 -14.27
C ASN A 289 7.94 -0.09 -15.28
N ASN A 290 9.18 -0.29 -14.83
CA ASN A 290 10.33 -0.43 -15.71
C ASN A 290 10.47 -1.89 -16.16
N PRO A 291 10.25 -2.23 -17.45
CA PRO A 291 10.17 -3.61 -17.92
C PRO A 291 11.48 -4.42 -17.81
N LEU A 292 12.64 -3.75 -17.65
CA LEU A 292 13.92 -4.42 -17.45
C LEU A 292 14.24 -4.62 -15.96
N ILE A 293 13.67 -3.81 -15.06
CA ILE A 293 13.87 -3.92 -13.62
C ILE A 293 12.82 -4.84 -12.98
N VAL A 294 11.58 -4.75 -13.44
CA VAL A 294 10.49 -5.64 -13.04
C VAL A 294 9.90 -6.31 -14.29
N PRO A 295 10.56 -7.38 -14.79
CA PRO A 295 10.16 -8.06 -16.01
C PRO A 295 8.72 -8.54 -15.94
N TYR A 296 7.96 -8.24 -16.98
CA TYR A 296 6.53 -8.53 -17.04
C TYR A 296 6.21 -10.02 -16.78
N ALA A 297 7.03 -10.93 -17.30
CA ALA A 297 6.86 -12.38 -17.11
C ALA A 297 6.92 -12.85 -15.64
N VAL A 298 7.42 -12.03 -14.73
CA VAL A 298 7.42 -12.28 -13.29
C VAL A 298 6.48 -11.31 -12.59
N ASN A 299 6.47 -10.05 -13.01
CA ASN A 299 5.70 -9.01 -12.34
C ASN A 299 4.19 -9.11 -12.60
N ASP A 300 3.75 -9.50 -13.81
CA ASP A 300 2.32 -9.61 -14.12
C ASP A 300 1.63 -10.79 -13.41
N PRO A 301 2.16 -12.03 -13.48
CA PRO A 301 1.55 -13.12 -12.75
C PRO A 301 1.83 -13.05 -11.23
N GLY A 302 2.85 -12.29 -10.81
CA GLY A 302 3.35 -12.38 -9.45
C GLY A 302 3.89 -13.76 -9.10
N GLY A 303 4.10 -14.04 -7.82
CA GLY A 303 4.55 -15.35 -7.39
C GLY A 303 4.97 -15.43 -5.92
N ALA A 304 5.54 -16.57 -5.54
CA ALA A 304 6.04 -16.76 -4.20
C ALA A 304 7.45 -16.19 -4.04
N GLY A 305 7.72 -15.58 -2.88
CA GLY A 305 9.02 -14.99 -2.66
C GLY A 305 9.20 -14.35 -1.30
N VAL A 306 10.26 -13.56 -1.23
CA VAL A 306 10.66 -12.83 -0.01
C VAL A 306 11.07 -11.41 -0.37
N SER A 307 10.86 -10.50 0.57
CA SER A 307 11.35 -9.11 0.48
C SER A 307 12.02 -8.67 1.76
N ILE A 308 12.91 -7.71 1.61
CA ILE A 308 13.57 -7.03 2.71
C ILE A 308 13.60 -5.53 2.43
N GLU A 309 13.27 -4.73 3.43
CA GLU A 309 13.45 -3.29 3.40
C GLU A 309 14.18 -2.84 4.66
N TRP A 310 15.26 -2.12 4.49
CA TRP A 310 16.08 -1.59 5.59
C TRP A 310 16.26 -0.09 5.44
N ASN A 311 15.71 0.66 6.40
CA ASN A 311 15.81 2.13 6.47
C ASN A 311 16.38 2.53 7.84
N PRO A 312 17.72 2.60 7.98
CA PRO A 312 18.38 2.85 9.25
C PRO A 312 18.03 4.24 9.83
N GLY A 313 17.43 4.23 11.02
CA GLY A 313 17.05 5.43 11.75
C GLY A 313 15.97 6.27 11.07
N GLY A 314 15.18 5.71 10.16
CA GLY A 314 14.17 6.46 9.40
C GLY A 314 14.76 7.58 8.54
N GLY A 315 16.01 7.39 8.07
CA GLY A 315 16.78 8.38 7.35
C GLY A 315 16.41 8.49 5.86
N PHE A 316 17.21 9.27 5.12
CA PHE A 316 17.01 9.50 3.68
C PHE A 316 17.42 8.32 2.79
N PHE A 317 17.97 7.28 3.38
CA PHE A 317 18.52 6.10 2.72
C PHE A 317 17.64 4.88 3.00
N THR A 318 17.28 4.12 1.95
CA THR A 318 16.56 2.84 2.09
C THR A 318 17.19 1.81 1.15
N LEU A 319 17.45 0.62 1.66
CA LEU A 319 17.88 -0.54 0.89
C LEU A 319 16.71 -1.51 0.80
N ARG A 320 16.32 -1.88 -0.42
CA ARG A 320 15.30 -2.89 -0.67
C ARG A 320 15.88 -4.07 -1.44
N GLY A 321 15.37 -5.24 -1.14
CA GLY A 321 15.64 -6.46 -1.87
C GLY A 321 14.38 -7.26 -2.03
N VAL A 322 14.17 -7.86 -3.20
CA VAL A 322 13.02 -8.73 -3.48
C VAL A 322 13.45 -9.89 -4.34
N TYR A 323 12.93 -11.07 -4.03
CA TYR A 323 13.01 -12.26 -4.86
C TYR A 323 11.63 -12.85 -5.04
N VAL A 324 11.23 -13.09 -6.29
CA VAL A 324 9.93 -13.68 -6.64
C VAL A 324 10.15 -14.75 -7.72
N ALA A 325 9.52 -15.91 -7.54
CA ALA A 325 9.43 -16.99 -8.52
C ALA A 325 7.96 -17.14 -8.95
N ALA A 326 7.66 -16.84 -10.21
CA ALA A 326 6.28 -16.80 -10.72
C ALA A 326 5.66 -18.21 -10.81
N ALA A 327 6.45 -19.23 -11.07
CA ALA A 327 5.98 -20.61 -11.14
C ALA A 327 6.31 -21.44 -9.87
N ALA A 328 6.40 -20.78 -8.71
CA ALA A 328 6.81 -21.42 -7.45
C ALA A 328 5.93 -22.60 -7.01
N GLY A 329 4.64 -22.58 -7.37
CA GLY A 329 3.69 -23.64 -7.10
C GLY A 329 3.76 -24.84 -8.05
N ALA A 330 4.57 -24.79 -9.11
CA ALA A 330 4.68 -25.84 -10.10
C ALA A 330 5.87 -26.77 -9.78
N PRO A 331 5.65 -27.99 -9.27
CA PRO A 331 6.73 -28.93 -8.94
C PRO A 331 7.25 -29.65 -10.20
N THR A 332 7.71 -28.85 -11.19
CA THR A 332 8.24 -29.42 -12.45
C THR A 332 9.72 -29.76 -12.31
N GLY A 333 10.15 -30.80 -13.03
CA GLY A 333 11.56 -31.20 -13.03
C GLY A 333 12.43 -30.24 -13.84
N ILE A 334 13.68 -30.06 -13.43
CA ILE A 334 14.70 -29.40 -14.25
C ILE A 334 14.89 -30.27 -15.53
N PRO A 335 14.87 -29.66 -16.75
CA PRO A 335 15.09 -28.27 -17.11
C PRO A 335 13.83 -27.44 -17.42
N THR A 336 12.63 -27.89 -17.09
CA THR A 336 11.37 -27.27 -17.53
C THR A 336 10.92 -26.08 -16.71
N GLY A 337 11.75 -25.61 -15.77
CA GLY A 337 11.41 -24.48 -14.89
C GLY A 337 10.45 -24.84 -13.75
N GLY A 338 10.05 -23.85 -12.97
CA GLY A 338 9.12 -24.01 -11.84
C GLY A 338 9.78 -24.25 -10.48
N GLY A 339 8.97 -24.18 -9.42
CA GLY A 339 9.43 -24.21 -8.05
C GLY A 339 10.04 -22.89 -7.56
N LEU A 340 10.44 -22.85 -6.29
CA LEU A 340 10.91 -21.62 -5.65
C LEU A 340 12.20 -21.03 -6.26
N PHE A 341 13.03 -21.85 -6.92
CA PHE A 341 14.30 -21.43 -7.50
C PHE A 341 14.39 -21.70 -9.00
N GLY A 342 13.27 -21.97 -9.64
CA GLY A 342 13.17 -22.21 -11.08
C GLY A 342 12.59 -21.04 -11.84
N ASP A 343 12.63 -21.14 -13.17
CA ASP A 343 12.08 -20.12 -14.08
C ASP A 343 10.53 -20.12 -14.08
N PRO A 344 9.88 -18.97 -14.27
CA PRO A 344 10.45 -17.63 -14.27
C PRO A 344 10.73 -17.10 -12.84
N TYR A 345 11.84 -16.39 -12.68
CA TYR A 345 12.18 -15.72 -11.43
C TYR A 345 12.85 -14.37 -11.65
N GLN A 346 12.80 -13.53 -10.61
CA GLN A 346 13.64 -12.34 -10.53
C GLN A 346 14.15 -12.11 -9.11
N GLY A 347 15.36 -11.59 -9.00
CA GLY A 347 15.93 -11.01 -7.79
C GLY A 347 16.36 -9.59 -8.08
N THR A 348 15.86 -8.63 -7.30
CA THR A 348 16.16 -7.20 -7.47
C THR A 348 16.65 -6.60 -6.17
N VAL A 349 17.68 -5.75 -6.28
CA VAL A 349 18.14 -4.89 -5.18
C VAL A 349 17.99 -3.44 -5.61
N GLU A 350 17.43 -2.63 -4.72
CA GLU A 350 17.21 -1.20 -4.93
C GLU A 350 17.80 -0.40 -3.77
N LEU A 351 18.54 0.65 -4.12
CA LEU A 351 19.10 1.63 -3.20
C LEU A 351 18.42 2.96 -3.43
N GLU A 352 17.61 3.39 -2.50
CA GLU A 352 16.89 4.66 -2.56
C GLU A 352 17.55 5.74 -1.71
N PHE A 353 17.63 6.94 -2.28
CA PHE A 353 17.93 8.19 -1.60
C PHE A 353 16.75 9.13 -1.79
N ALA A 354 15.96 9.34 -0.74
CA ALA A 354 14.78 10.18 -0.79
C ALA A 354 14.78 11.20 0.34
N ARG A 355 14.37 12.43 0.03
CA ARG A 355 14.28 13.50 1.02
C ARG A 355 13.25 14.54 0.66
N ALA A 356 12.43 14.91 1.65
CA ALA A 356 11.64 16.12 1.61
C ALA A 356 12.49 17.34 1.97
N PHE A 357 12.22 18.48 1.35
CA PHE A 357 12.96 19.72 1.58
C PHE A 357 12.08 20.98 1.36
N GLY A 358 12.59 22.13 1.79
CA GLY A 358 11.90 23.41 1.66
C GLY A 358 10.92 23.69 2.80
N ALA A 359 10.24 24.84 2.73
CA ALA A 359 9.26 25.24 3.74
C ALA A 359 8.05 24.29 3.72
N ASN A 360 7.70 23.74 4.88
CA ASN A 360 6.62 22.74 5.07
C ASN A 360 6.79 21.46 4.24
N GLU A 361 8.04 21.08 3.88
CA GLU A 361 8.35 19.82 3.19
C GLU A 361 7.56 19.61 1.89
N ARG A 362 7.20 20.68 1.20
CA ARG A 362 6.40 20.64 -0.04
C ARG A 362 7.16 20.16 -1.26
N ASN A 363 8.48 20.11 -1.15
CA ASN A 363 9.36 19.59 -2.20
C ASN A 363 9.91 18.26 -1.74
N ASN A 364 10.07 17.34 -2.66
CA ASN A 364 10.77 16.10 -2.39
C ASN A 364 11.58 15.68 -3.62
N PHE A 365 12.58 14.87 -3.41
CA PHE A 365 13.23 14.12 -4.47
C PHE A 365 13.46 12.68 -4.02
N ALA A 366 13.47 11.76 -4.97
CA ALA A 366 13.99 10.41 -4.76
C ALA A 366 14.83 9.99 -5.98
N VAL A 367 15.90 9.28 -5.68
CA VAL A 367 16.78 8.63 -6.68
C VAL A 367 16.94 7.19 -6.22
N ARG A 368 16.54 6.25 -7.08
CA ARG A 368 16.62 4.81 -6.83
C ARG A 368 17.58 4.19 -7.83
N LEU A 369 18.63 3.56 -7.32
CA LEU A 369 19.58 2.78 -8.11
C LEU A 369 19.20 1.31 -8.00
N GLN A 370 19.05 0.63 -9.12
CA GLN A 370 18.45 -0.68 -9.21
C GLN A 370 19.37 -1.66 -9.92
N TYR A 371 19.38 -2.91 -9.45
CA TYR A 371 19.97 -4.03 -10.13
C TYR A 371 19.02 -5.23 -10.06
N THR A 372 18.75 -5.84 -11.22
CA THR A 372 17.91 -7.02 -11.36
C THR A 372 18.67 -8.14 -12.06
N ASN A 373 18.62 -9.33 -11.48
CA ASN A 373 18.91 -10.59 -12.15
C ASN A 373 17.60 -11.35 -12.32
N SER A 374 17.28 -11.75 -13.54
CA SER A 374 16.07 -12.54 -13.81
C SER A 374 16.30 -13.59 -14.89
N SER A 375 15.50 -14.64 -14.82
CA SER A 375 15.38 -15.65 -15.86
C SER A 375 13.90 -15.87 -16.15
N THR A 376 13.54 -15.81 -17.40
CA THR A 376 12.15 -15.91 -17.88
C THR A 376 12.09 -16.88 -19.04
N LEU A 377 12.16 -18.17 -18.71
CA LEU A 377 12.10 -19.31 -19.65
C LEU A 377 13.24 -19.31 -20.69
N ASN A 378 13.20 -18.42 -21.65
CA ASN A 378 14.17 -18.36 -22.76
C ASN A 378 15.10 -17.16 -22.67
N ILE A 379 14.95 -16.32 -21.63
CA ILE A 379 15.71 -15.09 -21.46
C ILE A 379 16.31 -15.06 -20.08
N SER A 380 17.63 -14.98 -19.98
CA SER A 380 18.27 -14.57 -18.75
C SER A 380 18.87 -13.17 -18.92
N GLN A 381 18.73 -12.33 -17.91
CA GLN A 381 19.22 -10.95 -17.97
C GLN A 381 19.87 -10.49 -16.67
N ASN A 382 20.77 -9.52 -16.83
CA ASN A 382 21.27 -8.69 -15.76
C ASN A 382 21.03 -7.24 -16.16
N ALA A 383 20.17 -6.56 -15.41
CA ALA A 383 19.76 -5.20 -15.70
C ALA A 383 20.21 -4.25 -14.59
N GLY A 384 20.75 -3.10 -14.98
CA GLY A 384 20.97 -1.96 -14.09
C GLY A 384 20.04 -0.82 -14.45
N GLY A 385 19.44 -0.17 -13.46
CA GLY A 385 18.47 0.90 -13.69
C GLY A 385 18.57 2.06 -12.71
N VAL A 386 17.91 3.13 -13.09
CA VAL A 386 17.69 4.31 -12.26
C VAL A 386 16.26 4.79 -12.40
N ASN A 387 15.62 5.08 -11.27
CA ASN A 387 14.31 5.67 -11.19
C ASN A 387 14.42 6.96 -10.37
N VAL A 388 13.96 8.08 -10.93
CA VAL A 388 14.11 9.41 -10.34
C VAL A 388 12.77 10.11 -10.29
N GLU A 389 12.58 10.90 -9.23
CA GLU A 389 11.47 11.84 -9.11
C GLU A 389 11.89 13.10 -8.37
N LEU A 390 11.30 14.21 -8.76
CA LEU A 390 11.50 15.52 -8.14
C LEU A 390 10.15 16.25 -8.10
N THR A 391 9.73 16.65 -6.92
CA THR A 391 8.57 17.53 -6.71
C THR A 391 9.04 18.92 -6.28
N LEU A 392 8.59 19.95 -6.98
CA LEU A 392 8.81 21.35 -6.67
C LEU A 392 7.45 22.06 -6.55
N GLY A 393 6.92 22.13 -5.33
CA GLY A 393 5.58 22.64 -5.07
C GLY A 393 4.51 21.80 -5.76
N LYS A 394 3.91 22.35 -6.82
CA LYS A 394 2.89 21.64 -7.64
C LYS A 394 3.47 20.90 -8.85
N PHE A 395 4.71 21.17 -9.21
CA PHE A 395 5.36 20.55 -10.37
C PHE A 395 6.06 19.25 -9.97
N GLY A 396 5.89 18.22 -10.78
CA GLY A 396 6.59 16.95 -10.71
C GLY A 396 7.40 16.68 -11.96
N LEU A 397 8.62 16.17 -11.78
CA LEU A 397 9.49 15.62 -12.80
C LEU A 397 9.79 14.19 -12.42
N PHE A 398 9.71 13.26 -13.36
CA PHE A 398 10.03 11.87 -13.08
C PHE A 398 10.58 11.16 -14.32
N GLY A 399 11.29 10.07 -14.09
CA GLY A 399 11.82 9.29 -15.19
C GLY A 399 12.47 8.00 -14.72
N ARG A 400 12.56 7.05 -15.63
CA ARG A 400 13.21 5.76 -15.47
C ARG A 400 14.13 5.48 -16.65
N TYR A 401 15.23 4.84 -16.39
CA TYR A 401 16.14 4.29 -17.39
C TYR A 401 16.68 2.95 -16.91
N ALA A 402 16.79 1.99 -17.80
CA ALA A 402 17.53 0.77 -17.52
C ALA A 402 18.27 0.26 -18.76
N TYR A 403 19.38 -0.43 -18.49
CA TYR A 403 20.18 -1.17 -19.45
C TYR A 403 20.31 -2.61 -18.98
N SER A 404 20.22 -3.56 -19.92
CA SER A 404 20.30 -4.99 -19.63
C SER A 404 21.23 -5.71 -20.61
N ASP A 405 22.07 -6.57 -20.08
CA ASP A 405 22.73 -7.65 -20.81
C ASP A 405 21.84 -8.90 -20.78
N MET A 406 21.46 -9.38 -21.96
CA MET A 406 20.54 -10.50 -22.13
C MET A 406 21.18 -11.68 -22.84
N LYS A 407 20.72 -12.88 -22.47
CA LYS A 407 20.95 -14.12 -23.21
C LYS A 407 19.62 -14.71 -23.60
N LEU A 408 19.45 -14.99 -24.88
CA LEU A 408 18.30 -15.68 -25.43
C LEU A 408 18.70 -17.13 -25.71
N TYR A 409 17.87 -18.08 -25.29
CA TYR A 409 18.12 -19.52 -25.46
C TYR A 409 17.14 -20.11 -26.46
N GLY A 410 17.63 -21.00 -27.33
CA GLY A 410 16.84 -21.68 -28.35
C GLY A 410 16.02 -22.88 -27.84
N ASP A 411 16.13 -23.24 -26.58
CA ASP A 411 15.42 -24.38 -25.98
C ASP A 411 14.03 -23.94 -25.54
N GLY A 412 13.11 -23.90 -26.49
CA GLY A 412 11.70 -23.58 -26.27
C GLY A 412 10.97 -24.64 -25.46
N ALA A 413 11.17 -24.69 -24.16
CA ALA A 413 10.18 -25.27 -23.29
C ALA A 413 9.03 -24.28 -23.17
N THR A 414 8.06 -24.36 -24.07
CA THR A 414 6.75 -23.74 -23.88
C THR A 414 6.14 -24.36 -22.63
N ILE A 415 6.20 -23.67 -21.49
CA ILE A 415 5.40 -24.05 -20.33
C ILE A 415 3.96 -23.72 -20.72
N ASN A 416 3.22 -24.76 -21.12
CA ASN A 416 1.80 -24.68 -21.37
C ASN A 416 1.10 -24.14 -20.13
N GLY A 417 0.55 -22.94 -20.20
CA GLY A 417 -0.27 -22.34 -19.16
C GLY A 417 0.22 -21.02 -18.55
N LEU A 418 1.45 -20.62 -18.76
CA LEU A 418 1.86 -19.23 -18.55
C LEU A 418 1.68 -18.53 -19.88
N GLY A 419 0.83 -17.52 -19.93
CA GLY A 419 0.37 -16.83 -21.13
C GLY A 419 1.42 -16.45 -22.19
N PRO A 420 1.17 -15.55 -23.10
CA PRO A 420 1.90 -15.31 -24.36
C PRO A 420 3.34 -14.78 -24.22
N PHE A 421 3.99 -14.97 -23.09
CA PHE A 421 5.29 -14.39 -22.73
C PHE A 421 6.52 -15.22 -23.17
N ALA A 422 6.31 -16.39 -23.75
CA ALA A 422 7.41 -17.15 -24.33
C ALA A 422 7.72 -16.57 -25.72
N VAL A 423 8.79 -15.78 -25.80
CA VAL A 423 9.37 -15.47 -27.10
C VAL A 423 9.77 -16.79 -27.74
N ASP A 424 9.10 -17.20 -28.82
CA ASP A 424 9.47 -18.40 -29.55
C ASP A 424 10.88 -18.20 -30.14
N PRO A 425 11.92 -18.93 -29.65
CA PRO A 425 13.26 -18.78 -30.15
C PRO A 425 13.40 -19.09 -31.64
N GLY A 426 12.47 -19.88 -32.18
CA GLY A 426 12.39 -20.15 -33.61
C GLY A 426 12.19 -18.87 -34.44
N VAL A 427 11.50 -17.86 -33.89
CA VAL A 427 11.32 -16.56 -34.54
C VAL A 427 12.65 -15.80 -34.70
N PHE A 428 13.59 -15.98 -33.78
CA PHE A 428 14.93 -15.40 -33.88
C PHE A 428 15.93 -16.30 -34.61
N GLY A 429 15.49 -17.42 -35.16
CA GLY A 429 16.38 -18.35 -35.85
C GLY A 429 17.44 -19.01 -34.94
N ILE A 430 17.22 -19.02 -33.62
CA ILE A 430 18.12 -19.64 -32.66
C ILE A 430 17.83 -21.14 -32.64
N PRO A 431 18.79 -22.01 -33.06
CA PRO A 431 18.56 -23.45 -33.04
C PRO A 431 18.42 -23.98 -31.61
N ALA A 432 17.72 -25.10 -31.46
CA ALA A 432 17.61 -25.78 -30.17
C ALA A 432 19.01 -26.00 -29.55
N GLY A 433 19.20 -25.69 -28.28
CA GLY A 433 20.50 -25.69 -27.59
C GLY A 433 21.42 -24.52 -27.93
N GLY A 434 21.01 -23.61 -28.81
CA GLY A 434 21.74 -22.39 -29.12
C GLY A 434 21.50 -21.29 -28.12
N GLN A 435 22.42 -20.33 -28.06
CA GLN A 435 22.24 -19.10 -27.30
C GLN A 435 22.74 -17.88 -28.09
N VAL A 436 22.07 -16.75 -27.94
CA VAL A 436 22.47 -15.46 -28.50
C VAL A 436 22.56 -14.43 -27.38
N LYS A 437 23.65 -13.65 -27.38
CA LYS A 437 23.80 -12.51 -26.47
C LYS A 437 23.32 -11.25 -27.15
N THR A 438 22.57 -10.45 -26.42
CA THR A 438 22.07 -9.15 -26.89
C THR A 438 22.03 -8.15 -25.73
N THR A 439 21.71 -6.92 -26.01
CA THR A 439 21.49 -5.89 -25.00
C THR A 439 20.13 -5.24 -25.22
N ALA A 440 19.54 -4.77 -24.16
CA ALA A 440 18.31 -4.01 -24.20
C ALA A 440 18.41 -2.73 -23.37
N GLN A 441 17.65 -1.73 -23.76
CA GLN A 441 17.49 -0.48 -23.03
C GLN A 441 16.02 -0.11 -22.97
N THR A 442 15.66 0.60 -21.93
CA THR A 442 14.36 1.24 -21.79
C THR A 442 14.53 2.59 -21.12
N TRP A 443 13.67 3.53 -21.46
CA TRP A 443 13.60 4.81 -20.79
C TRP A 443 12.22 5.41 -20.85
N MET A 444 11.87 6.19 -19.83
CA MET A 444 10.70 7.07 -19.84
C MET A 444 11.02 8.36 -19.12
N ALA A 445 10.34 9.43 -19.49
CA ALA A 445 10.38 10.71 -18.81
C ALA A 445 8.98 11.33 -18.80
N GLY A 446 8.63 11.99 -17.71
CA GLY A 446 7.32 12.60 -17.55
C GLY A 446 7.34 13.86 -16.70
N LEU A 447 6.25 14.59 -16.85
CA LEU A 447 5.94 15.83 -16.14
C LEU A 447 4.57 15.68 -15.48
N ALA A 448 4.44 16.25 -14.29
CA ALA A 448 3.19 16.28 -13.56
C ALA A 448 2.89 17.67 -12.99
N TYR A 449 1.62 17.99 -12.86
CA TYR A 449 1.16 19.22 -12.21
C TYR A 449 -0.04 18.89 -11.31
N ARG A 450 0.11 19.17 -10.02
CA ARG A 450 -0.90 18.91 -8.99
C ARG A 450 -1.82 20.11 -8.79
N ASP A 451 -3.06 19.87 -8.41
CA ASP A 451 -4.07 20.87 -8.05
C ASP A 451 -4.30 21.95 -9.14
N LEU A 452 -4.45 21.51 -10.39
CA LEU A 452 -4.61 22.43 -11.52
C LEU A 452 -5.97 23.16 -11.49
N LEU A 453 -7.06 22.43 -11.30
CA LEU A 453 -8.44 22.98 -11.27
C LEU A 453 -9.13 22.74 -9.93
N ALA A 454 -8.74 21.69 -9.23
CA ALA A 454 -9.26 21.30 -7.93
C ALA A 454 -8.13 20.74 -7.07
N GLU A 455 -8.26 20.85 -5.76
CA GLU A 455 -7.37 20.17 -4.81
C GLU A 455 -7.44 18.65 -5.04
N GLY A 456 -6.29 17.99 -5.07
CA GLY A 456 -6.17 16.56 -5.35
C GLY A 456 -6.21 16.20 -6.85
N SER A 457 -6.38 17.16 -7.77
CA SER A 457 -6.26 16.87 -9.20
C SER A 457 -4.81 16.69 -9.64
N LEU A 458 -4.59 15.87 -10.67
CA LEU A 458 -3.27 15.58 -11.22
C LEU A 458 -3.34 15.60 -12.76
N LEU A 459 -2.58 16.49 -13.39
CA LEU A 459 -2.29 16.44 -14.81
C LEU A 459 -0.89 15.86 -14.98
N ALA A 460 -0.74 14.82 -15.79
CA ALA A 460 0.58 14.28 -16.09
C ALA A 460 0.69 13.83 -17.54
N ALA A 461 1.90 13.92 -18.07
CA ALA A 461 2.25 13.44 -19.40
C ALA A 461 3.59 12.72 -19.34
N ALA A 462 3.72 11.64 -20.10
CA ALA A 462 4.96 10.89 -20.22
C ALA A 462 5.20 10.44 -21.66
N VAL A 463 6.48 10.26 -21.98
CA VAL A 463 6.98 9.67 -23.22
C VAL A 463 8.08 8.69 -22.89
N GLY A 464 8.19 7.61 -23.64
CA GLY A 464 9.28 6.66 -23.44
C GLY A 464 9.32 5.56 -24.49
N GLN A 465 10.39 4.77 -24.41
CA GLN A 465 10.65 3.65 -25.31
C GLN A 465 10.77 2.37 -24.47
N PRO A 466 9.78 1.49 -24.50
CA PRO A 466 9.72 0.33 -23.62
C PRO A 466 10.84 -0.67 -23.87
N PHE A 467 11.31 -0.78 -25.10
CA PHE A 467 12.31 -1.77 -25.46
C PHE A 467 13.12 -1.35 -26.67
N ILE A 468 14.40 -1.10 -26.48
CA ILE A 468 15.41 -0.81 -27.51
C ILE A 468 16.37 -1.99 -27.49
N ASN A 469 16.34 -2.85 -28.52
CA ASN A 469 17.12 -4.08 -28.57
C ASN A 469 18.14 -4.07 -29.73
N SER A 470 19.38 -4.43 -29.43
CA SER A 470 20.45 -4.53 -30.42
C SER A 470 20.30 -5.76 -31.35
N LEU A 471 19.67 -6.85 -30.88
CA LEU A 471 19.50 -8.08 -31.66
C LEU A 471 18.52 -7.90 -32.82
N ALA A 472 17.40 -7.26 -32.55
CA ALA A 472 16.37 -7.01 -33.56
C ALA A 472 16.93 -6.14 -34.70
N SER A 473 17.82 -5.20 -34.39
CA SER A 473 18.59 -4.44 -35.40
C SER A 473 19.54 -5.34 -36.19
N ALA A 474 20.20 -6.29 -35.53
CA ALA A 474 21.12 -7.23 -36.21
C ALA A 474 20.40 -8.26 -37.10
N LEU A 475 19.17 -8.62 -36.76
CA LEU A 475 18.34 -9.53 -37.57
C LEU A 475 17.55 -8.83 -38.69
N GLY A 476 17.64 -7.49 -38.77
CA GLY A 476 16.95 -6.70 -39.78
C GLY A 476 15.43 -6.61 -39.58
N THR A 477 14.94 -6.98 -38.41
CA THR A 477 13.53 -6.92 -38.05
C THR A 477 13.14 -5.60 -37.38
N ASN A 478 14.13 -4.80 -36.93
CA ASN A 478 13.93 -3.47 -36.38
C ASN A 478 14.48 -2.41 -37.34
N ASP A 479 13.60 -1.66 -37.93
CA ASP A 479 13.93 -0.48 -38.76
C ASP A 479 13.53 0.83 -38.06
N ALA A 480 12.92 0.74 -36.87
CA ALA A 480 12.53 1.88 -36.03
C ALA A 480 12.49 1.48 -34.56
N THR A 481 12.23 2.44 -33.67
CA THR A 481 12.03 2.21 -32.24
C THR A 481 10.62 2.61 -31.84
N GLN A 482 9.93 1.71 -31.16
CA GLN A 482 8.61 1.99 -30.58
C GLN A 482 8.73 3.10 -29.56
N THR A 483 7.81 4.07 -29.64
CA THR A 483 7.70 5.15 -28.66
C THR A 483 6.26 5.26 -28.20
N ASN A 484 6.08 5.20 -26.90
CA ASN A 484 4.80 5.31 -26.19
C ASN A 484 4.62 6.73 -25.66
N TYR A 485 3.41 7.21 -25.69
CA TYR A 485 2.98 8.50 -25.16
C TYR A 485 1.72 8.30 -24.37
N GLU A 486 1.64 8.92 -23.19
CA GLU A 486 0.40 8.98 -22.40
C GLU A 486 0.26 10.35 -21.76
N LEU A 487 -0.96 10.88 -21.78
CA LEU A 487 -1.39 12.12 -21.15
C LEU A 487 -2.69 11.84 -20.40
N PHE A 488 -2.77 12.21 -19.15
CA PHE A 488 -4.00 12.10 -18.38
C PHE A 488 -4.26 13.32 -17.49
N PHE A 489 -5.54 13.52 -17.16
CA PHE A 489 -5.96 14.50 -16.16
C PHE A 489 -6.92 13.86 -15.18
N ARG A 490 -6.44 13.52 -13.98
CA ARG A 490 -7.27 13.00 -12.90
C ARG A 490 -7.98 14.14 -12.20
N TYR A 491 -9.30 14.10 -12.18
CA TYR A 491 -10.16 15.06 -11.49
C TYR A 491 -10.93 14.35 -10.38
N PRO A 492 -10.74 14.70 -9.09
CA PRO A 492 -11.50 14.15 -7.99
C PRO A 492 -12.92 14.74 -8.00
N LEU A 493 -13.93 13.88 -8.05
CA LEU A 493 -15.34 14.27 -7.84
C LEU A 493 -15.69 14.28 -6.36
N SER A 494 -15.06 13.41 -5.59
CA SER A 494 -15.15 13.28 -4.14
C SER A 494 -13.88 12.61 -3.62
N ASP A 495 -13.78 12.41 -2.32
CA ASP A 495 -12.67 11.67 -1.70
C ASP A 495 -12.57 10.21 -2.21
N ASN A 496 -13.67 9.66 -2.71
CA ASN A 496 -13.80 8.26 -3.11
C ASN A 496 -13.94 8.04 -4.62
N ILE A 497 -14.14 9.10 -5.40
CA ILE A 497 -14.45 8.99 -6.84
C ILE A 497 -13.61 9.97 -7.62
N SER A 498 -12.91 9.48 -8.65
CA SER A 498 -12.23 10.32 -9.62
C SER A 498 -12.61 9.97 -11.05
N ILE A 499 -12.60 10.97 -11.94
CA ILE A 499 -12.72 10.81 -13.39
C ILE A 499 -11.44 11.25 -14.04
N THR A 500 -10.91 10.42 -14.92
CA THR A 500 -9.62 10.64 -15.57
C THR A 500 -9.75 10.41 -17.08
N PRO A 501 -9.91 11.47 -17.90
CA PRO A 501 -9.64 11.37 -19.32
C PRO A 501 -8.17 11.08 -19.56
N VAL A 502 -7.89 10.11 -20.44
CA VAL A 502 -6.54 9.67 -20.82
C VAL A 502 -6.44 9.62 -22.34
N PHE A 503 -5.32 10.05 -22.87
CA PHE A 503 -4.94 9.89 -24.26
C PHE A 503 -3.62 9.12 -24.33
N MET A 504 -3.59 8.07 -25.14
CA MET A 504 -2.44 7.21 -25.34
C MET A 504 -2.14 7.08 -26.84
N ALA A 505 -0.86 7.00 -27.18
CA ALA A 505 -0.41 6.76 -28.53
C ALA A 505 0.85 5.88 -28.54
N ILE A 506 0.96 5.04 -29.56
CA ILE A 506 2.17 4.26 -29.83
C ILE A 506 2.55 4.51 -31.27
N THR A 507 3.81 4.86 -31.49
CA THR A 507 4.41 4.98 -32.84
C THR A 507 5.45 3.89 -33.03
N ASN A 508 5.65 3.45 -34.26
CA ASN A 508 6.57 2.37 -34.63
C ASN A 508 6.35 1.11 -33.80
N ALA A 509 5.08 0.74 -33.62
CA ALA A 509 4.70 -0.41 -32.80
C ALA A 509 5.54 -1.64 -33.17
N ASN A 510 5.96 -2.41 -32.17
CA ASN A 510 6.86 -3.55 -32.31
C ASN A 510 8.19 -3.21 -33.00
N ASN A 511 8.70 -2.00 -32.83
CA ASN A 511 9.94 -1.49 -33.42
C ASN A 511 9.99 -1.53 -34.96
N SER A 512 8.85 -1.42 -35.62
CA SER A 512 8.75 -1.44 -37.07
C SER A 512 8.31 -0.08 -37.63
N ALA A 513 9.09 0.47 -38.56
CA ALA A 513 8.75 1.72 -39.26
C ALA A 513 7.53 1.56 -40.20
N THR A 514 7.20 0.34 -40.60
CA THR A 514 6.04 0.07 -41.46
C THR A 514 4.73 0.09 -40.69
N ASN A 515 4.78 -0.10 -39.35
CA ASN A 515 3.61 -0.07 -38.49
C ASN A 515 3.10 1.36 -38.31
N SER A 516 1.82 1.55 -38.58
CA SER A 516 1.19 2.85 -38.37
C SER A 516 1.04 3.18 -36.88
N PRO A 517 0.99 4.47 -36.53
CA PRO A 517 0.63 4.86 -35.17
C PRO A 517 -0.73 4.31 -34.76
N ILE A 518 -0.82 3.92 -33.50
CA ILE A 518 -2.04 3.46 -32.83
C ILE A 518 -2.40 4.50 -31.79
N PHE A 519 -3.66 4.88 -31.74
CA PHE A 519 -4.18 5.87 -30.80
C PHE A 519 -5.32 5.28 -29.98
N GLN A 520 -5.39 5.69 -28.71
CA GLN A 520 -6.46 5.33 -27.81
C GLN A 520 -6.82 6.52 -26.93
N GLY A 521 -8.12 6.78 -26.81
CA GLY A 521 -8.68 7.64 -25.79
C GLY A 521 -9.48 6.80 -24.80
N LEU A 522 -9.34 7.06 -23.53
CA LEU A 522 -10.19 6.43 -22.53
C LEU A 522 -10.65 7.42 -21.48
N ILE A 523 -11.80 7.17 -20.89
CA ILE A 523 -12.32 7.85 -19.72
C ILE A 523 -12.35 6.81 -18.60
N ARG A 524 -11.42 6.94 -17.66
CA ARG A 524 -11.32 6.09 -16.49
C ARG A 524 -12.09 6.73 -15.34
N THR A 525 -13.01 5.97 -14.73
CA THR A 525 -13.64 6.31 -13.45
C THR A 525 -13.11 5.35 -12.41
N THR A 526 -12.53 5.89 -11.35
CA THR A 526 -11.98 5.12 -10.22
C THR A 526 -12.82 5.34 -8.99
N PHE A 527 -13.14 4.26 -8.28
CA PHE A 527 -13.83 4.25 -7.00
C PHE A 527 -12.89 3.63 -5.97
N SER A 528 -12.67 4.32 -4.83
CA SER A 528 -11.85 3.84 -3.71
C SER A 528 -12.61 3.99 -2.40
N PHE A 529 -12.83 2.91 -1.68
CA PHE A 529 -13.63 2.92 -0.43
C PHE A 529 -13.30 1.77 0.52
#